data_890560d6c114115716f918f79c339737
#
_entry.id   890560d6c114115716f918f79c339737
#
_cell.length_a   1.000
_cell.length_b   1.000
_cell.length_c   1.000
_cell.angle_alpha   90.00
_cell.angle_beta   90.00
_cell.angle_gamma   90.00
#
_symmetry.space_group_name_H-M   'P 1'
#
loop_
_entity.id
_entity.type
_entity.pdbx_description
1 polymer ?
#
loop_
_entity_poly.entity_id
_entity_poly.type
_entity_poly.pdbx_seq_one_letter_code
_entity_poly.pdbx_strand_id
1 'polypeptide(L)'
;MANISDVQGTYTFNFKNVKSKTDEEKISWIKELAELMGNVGYNTSFEDAKRLTPSSIEDNEVTLSFSASGRWAYRNNIAWFEDGWEELTYLVEEMEGIVIYIDYNEYETGCMFVASGEFTVEVKDNKVLVEQCSLEEDKLNKETFVSWGFGSAYEYDEMFGDDEEWPFRSSSFTAKSKK
;
A
#
# COMPACT_ATOMS: atom_id res chain seq x y z
N MET A 1 -3.31 -23.05 1.04
CA MET A 1 -4.05 -21.93 0.44
C MET A 1 -3.06 -20.77 0.34
N ALA A 2 -3.14 -19.97 -0.73
CA ALA A 2 -2.29 -18.79 -0.83
C ALA A 2 -2.87 -17.72 0.09
N ASN A 3 -2.05 -17.15 0.94
CA ASN A 3 -2.41 -15.97 1.72
C ASN A 3 -2.57 -14.81 0.74
N ILE A 4 -3.75 -14.26 0.68
CA ILE A 4 -4.06 -13.08 -0.14
C ILE A 4 -4.45 -11.98 0.83
N SER A 5 -3.75 -10.86 0.72
CA SER A 5 -4.11 -9.62 1.41
C SER A 5 -4.89 -8.72 0.47
N ASP A 6 -5.91 -8.07 1.01
CA ASP A 6 -6.60 -6.96 0.39
C ASP A 6 -6.23 -5.66 1.12
N VAL A 7 -5.94 -4.64 0.34
CA VAL A 7 -5.35 -3.38 0.81
C VAL A 7 -6.11 -2.21 0.23
N GLN A 8 -6.27 -1.16 1.03
CA GLN A 8 -6.78 0.13 0.59
C GLN A 8 -6.05 1.27 1.28
N GLY A 9 -5.97 2.41 0.62
CA GLY A 9 -5.26 3.55 1.20
C GLY A 9 -5.10 4.70 0.25
N THR A 10 -4.11 5.54 0.52
CA THR A 10 -3.79 6.72 -0.28
C THR A 10 -2.31 6.83 -0.56
N TYR A 11 -1.99 7.38 -1.74
CA TYR A 11 -0.68 7.88 -2.11
C TYR A 11 -0.79 9.39 -2.30
N THR A 12 -0.03 10.16 -1.53
CA THR A 12 0.09 11.61 -1.70
C THR A 12 1.45 11.94 -2.27
N PHE A 13 1.45 12.44 -3.50
CA PHE A 13 2.65 12.84 -4.25
C PHE A 13 2.94 14.32 -4.00
N ASN A 14 4.03 14.64 -3.31
CA ASN A 14 4.43 16.00 -3.00
C ASN A 14 5.61 16.42 -3.91
N PHE A 15 5.38 17.40 -4.77
CA PHE A 15 6.31 17.92 -5.77
C PHE A 15 7.00 19.23 -5.38
N LYS A 16 6.89 19.66 -4.13
CA LYS A 16 7.41 20.94 -3.66
C LYS A 16 8.90 21.15 -3.97
N ASN A 17 9.68 20.08 -3.93
CA ASN A 17 11.11 20.12 -4.17
C ASN A 17 11.50 19.68 -5.59
N VAL A 18 10.56 19.25 -6.41
CA VAL A 18 10.79 18.88 -7.81
C VAL A 18 10.87 20.14 -8.67
N LYS A 19 12.07 20.51 -9.09
CA LYS A 19 12.34 21.79 -9.78
C LYS A 19 12.44 21.68 -11.30
N SER A 20 12.69 20.48 -11.81
CA SER A 20 13.05 20.26 -13.23
C SER A 20 11.90 19.81 -14.11
N LYS A 21 10.68 19.64 -13.58
CA LYS A 21 9.54 19.05 -14.28
C LYS A 21 8.35 20.02 -14.32
N THR A 22 7.69 20.08 -15.48
CA THR A 22 6.40 20.77 -15.62
C THR A 22 5.27 19.95 -14.98
N ASP A 23 4.10 20.56 -14.79
CA ASP A 23 2.97 19.85 -14.20
C ASP A 23 2.43 18.75 -15.14
N GLU A 24 2.55 18.93 -16.47
CA GLU A 24 2.26 17.89 -17.47
C GLU A 24 3.17 16.67 -17.31
N GLU A 25 4.48 16.90 -17.09
CA GLU A 25 5.44 15.83 -16.89
C GLU A 25 5.19 15.10 -15.57
N LYS A 26 4.88 15.79 -14.49
CA LYS A 26 4.50 15.22 -13.19
C LYS A 26 3.26 14.33 -13.30
N ILE A 27 2.23 14.79 -13.96
CA ILE A 27 1.00 14.00 -14.18
C ILE A 27 1.26 12.80 -15.09
N SER A 28 2.06 12.95 -16.15
CA SER A 28 2.44 11.82 -17.00
C SER A 28 3.18 10.75 -16.20
N TRP A 29 4.11 11.16 -15.36
CA TRP A 29 4.87 10.27 -14.48
C TRP A 29 3.98 9.53 -13.47
N ILE A 30 2.99 10.21 -12.82
CA ILE A 30 2.03 9.53 -11.92
C ILE A 30 1.26 8.44 -12.69
N LYS A 31 0.82 8.72 -13.92
CA LYS A 31 0.07 7.76 -14.72
C LYS A 31 0.92 6.54 -15.10
N GLU A 32 2.18 6.74 -15.43
CA GLU A 32 3.14 5.67 -15.73
C GLU A 32 3.41 4.81 -14.49
N LEU A 33 3.63 5.45 -13.35
CA LEU A 33 3.79 4.77 -12.06
C LEU A 33 2.56 3.92 -11.72
N ALA A 34 1.36 4.48 -11.88
CA ALA A 34 0.11 3.77 -11.62
C ALA A 34 -0.09 2.57 -12.56
N GLU A 35 0.29 2.70 -13.84
CA GLU A 35 0.24 1.61 -14.80
C GLU A 35 1.26 0.51 -14.46
N LEU A 36 2.48 0.90 -14.10
CA LEU A 36 3.54 -0.02 -13.71
C LEU A 36 3.13 -0.82 -12.47
N MET A 37 2.67 -0.16 -11.41
CA MET A 37 2.23 -0.80 -10.17
C MET A 37 0.98 -1.68 -10.35
N GLY A 38 0.15 -1.41 -11.37
CA GLY A 38 -1.01 -2.23 -11.72
C GLY A 38 -0.64 -3.56 -12.37
N ASN A 39 0.56 -3.70 -12.89
CA ASN A 39 0.98 -4.88 -13.67
C ASN A 39 1.85 -5.87 -12.91
N VAL A 40 2.34 -5.53 -11.71
CA VAL A 40 3.31 -6.34 -10.99
C VAL A 40 2.96 -6.51 -9.50
N GLY A 41 3.25 -7.69 -8.98
CA GLY A 41 3.17 -8.06 -7.58
C GLY A 41 1.76 -8.02 -6.98
N TYR A 42 1.45 -6.96 -6.30
CA TYR A 42 0.09 -6.58 -5.93
C TYR A 42 -0.52 -5.82 -7.09
N ASN A 43 -1.64 -6.27 -7.62
CA ASN A 43 -2.41 -5.54 -8.61
C ASN A 43 -2.92 -4.23 -7.97
N THR A 44 -2.05 -3.23 -7.87
CA THR A 44 -2.39 -1.94 -7.29
C THR A 44 -3.18 -1.13 -8.31
N SER A 45 -4.42 -0.80 -7.99
CA SER A 45 -5.28 0.02 -8.82
C SER A 45 -5.45 1.40 -8.18
N PHE A 46 -5.04 2.44 -8.86
CA PHE A 46 -5.25 3.82 -8.44
C PHE A 46 -6.54 4.36 -9.04
N GLU A 47 -7.46 4.75 -8.18
CA GLU A 47 -8.67 5.43 -8.61
C GLU A 47 -8.32 6.76 -9.28
N ASP A 48 -9.02 7.04 -10.37
CA ASP A 48 -8.88 8.30 -11.11
C ASP A 48 -7.48 8.66 -11.67
N ALA A 49 -6.44 7.83 -11.51
CA ALA A 49 -5.12 8.14 -12.06
C ALA A 49 -5.17 8.52 -13.55
N LYS A 50 -5.99 7.83 -14.35
CA LYS A 50 -6.17 8.13 -15.79
C LYS A 50 -6.83 9.47 -16.06
N ARG A 51 -7.58 10.02 -15.09
CA ARG A 51 -8.31 11.30 -15.22
C ARG A 51 -7.50 12.51 -14.78
N LEU A 52 -6.33 12.30 -14.18
CA LEU A 52 -5.47 13.40 -13.72
C LEU A 52 -5.11 14.34 -14.87
N THR A 53 -5.11 15.61 -14.56
CA THR A 53 -4.68 16.72 -15.43
C THR A 53 -3.72 17.63 -14.66
N PRO A 54 -2.96 18.52 -15.31
CA PRO A 54 -2.10 19.46 -14.58
C PRO A 54 -2.83 20.26 -13.50
N SER A 55 -4.12 20.57 -13.71
CA SER A 55 -4.96 21.24 -12.70
C SER A 55 -5.35 20.36 -11.50
N SER A 56 -5.02 19.08 -11.51
CA SER A 56 -5.18 18.21 -10.34
C SER A 56 -4.07 18.39 -9.30
N ILE A 57 -3.00 19.13 -9.65
CA ILE A 57 -1.94 19.48 -8.69
C ILE A 57 -2.39 20.72 -7.91
N GLU A 58 -2.69 20.54 -6.63
CA GLU A 58 -3.05 21.61 -5.71
C GLU A 58 -1.92 21.77 -4.67
N ASP A 59 -1.43 22.97 -4.46
CA ASP A 59 -0.33 23.28 -3.52
C ASP A 59 0.93 22.37 -3.68
N ASN A 60 1.23 21.98 -4.92
CA ASN A 60 2.27 21.01 -5.30
C ASN A 60 1.98 19.56 -4.86
N GLU A 61 0.75 19.20 -4.59
CA GLU A 61 0.38 17.84 -4.16
C GLU A 61 -0.72 17.24 -5.05
N VAL A 62 -0.69 15.91 -5.14
CA VAL A 62 -1.76 15.09 -5.71
C VAL A 62 -1.96 13.90 -4.79
N THR A 63 -3.19 13.68 -4.36
CA THR A 63 -3.55 12.49 -3.58
C THR A 63 -4.43 11.57 -4.42
N LEU A 64 -4.08 10.28 -4.46
CA LEU A 64 -4.84 9.23 -5.11
C LEU A 64 -5.22 8.16 -4.10
N SER A 65 -6.47 7.77 -4.08
CA SER A 65 -6.90 6.54 -3.43
C SER A 65 -6.48 5.34 -4.25
N PHE A 66 -6.15 4.26 -3.57
CA PHE A 66 -5.81 3.01 -4.22
C PHE A 66 -6.45 1.81 -3.52
N SER A 67 -6.60 0.74 -4.27
CA SER A 67 -6.86 -0.60 -3.77
C SER A 67 -5.84 -1.56 -4.36
N ALA A 68 -5.48 -2.58 -3.60
CA ALA A 68 -4.54 -3.59 -4.07
C ALA A 68 -4.91 -4.97 -3.49
N SER A 69 -4.54 -6.02 -4.22
CA SER A 69 -4.71 -7.39 -3.75
C SER A 69 -3.53 -8.24 -4.20
N GLY A 70 -2.94 -9.00 -3.30
CA GLY A 70 -1.78 -9.82 -3.63
C GLY A 70 -1.33 -10.75 -2.52
N ARG A 71 -0.18 -11.37 -2.73
CA ARG A 71 0.46 -12.23 -1.72
C ARG A 71 1.43 -11.40 -0.90
N TRP A 72 1.58 -11.73 0.39
CA TRP A 72 2.48 -11.09 1.36
C TRP A 72 1.91 -9.77 1.90
N ALA A 73 2.56 -9.24 2.93
CA ALA A 73 2.19 -7.94 3.48
C ALA A 73 2.51 -6.80 2.48
N TYR A 74 1.63 -5.81 2.38
CA TYR A 74 1.76 -4.70 1.42
C TYR A 74 3.03 -3.89 1.62
N ARG A 75 3.54 -3.81 2.86
CA ARG A 75 4.83 -3.19 3.18
C ARG A 75 6.00 -3.72 2.32
N ASN A 76 5.94 -4.98 1.89
CA ASN A 76 6.97 -5.56 1.03
C ASN A 76 6.94 -4.96 -0.39
N ASN A 77 5.77 -4.56 -0.89
CA ASN A 77 5.65 -3.85 -2.15
C ASN A 77 6.20 -2.43 -2.07
N ILE A 78 5.98 -1.76 -0.92
CA ILE A 78 6.53 -0.43 -0.69
C ILE A 78 8.06 -0.49 -0.66
N ALA A 79 8.62 -1.52 -0.05
CA ALA A 79 10.09 -1.73 -0.07
C ALA A 79 10.67 -1.87 -1.49
N TRP A 80 9.88 -2.30 -2.48
CA TRP A 80 10.32 -2.40 -3.87
C TRP A 80 10.61 -1.04 -4.54
N PHE A 81 10.16 0.06 -3.98
CA PHE A 81 10.56 1.39 -4.46
C PHE A 81 12.07 1.61 -4.32
N GLU A 82 12.68 1.10 -3.24
CA GLU A 82 14.11 1.24 -2.98
C GLU A 82 14.94 0.10 -3.61
N ASP A 83 14.47 -1.15 -3.46
CA ASP A 83 15.16 -2.33 -3.95
C ASP A 83 14.16 -3.47 -4.22
N GLY A 84 14.41 -4.25 -5.25
CA GLY A 84 13.62 -5.43 -5.56
C GLY A 84 12.87 -5.39 -6.89
N TRP A 85 12.66 -4.20 -7.47
CA TRP A 85 12.06 -4.04 -8.78
C TRP A 85 12.70 -2.87 -9.56
N GLU A 86 13.67 -3.21 -10.37
CA GLU A 86 14.54 -2.26 -11.08
C GLU A 86 13.74 -1.21 -11.90
N GLU A 87 12.68 -1.62 -12.63
CA GLU A 87 11.88 -0.69 -13.44
C GLU A 87 11.14 0.34 -12.58
N LEU A 88 10.62 -0.07 -11.41
CA LEU A 88 9.95 0.83 -10.47
C LEU A 88 10.95 1.82 -9.86
N THR A 89 12.06 1.33 -9.37
CA THR A 89 13.13 2.15 -8.79
C THR A 89 13.63 3.18 -9.81
N TYR A 90 13.86 2.75 -11.05
CA TYR A 90 14.30 3.62 -12.15
C TYR A 90 13.30 4.75 -12.44
N LEU A 91 12.01 4.39 -12.58
CA LEU A 91 10.96 5.37 -12.82
C LEU A 91 10.86 6.40 -11.70
N VAL A 92 11.00 5.95 -10.45
CA VAL A 92 10.91 6.84 -9.28
C VAL A 92 12.14 7.76 -9.19
N GLU A 93 13.34 7.27 -9.45
CA GLU A 93 14.57 8.06 -9.47
C GLU A 93 14.53 9.23 -10.46
N GLU A 94 13.77 9.13 -11.57
CA GLU A 94 13.60 10.22 -12.54
C GLU A 94 12.94 11.49 -11.94
N MET A 95 12.29 11.37 -10.79
CA MET A 95 11.56 12.44 -10.14
C MET A 95 12.31 12.98 -8.90
N GLU A 96 13.56 13.40 -9.11
CA GLU A 96 14.40 13.98 -8.06
C GLU A 96 13.69 15.06 -7.26
N GLY A 97 13.67 14.91 -5.94
CA GLY A 97 13.03 15.81 -4.99
C GLY A 97 11.56 15.48 -4.68
N ILE A 98 11.00 14.40 -5.27
CA ILE A 98 9.66 13.95 -4.89
C ILE A 98 9.66 13.36 -3.48
N VAL A 99 8.52 13.58 -2.79
CA VAL A 99 8.18 12.85 -1.56
C VAL A 99 6.81 12.22 -1.76
N ILE A 100 6.70 10.92 -1.55
CA ILE A 100 5.44 10.19 -1.65
C ILE A 100 5.08 9.72 -0.23
N TYR A 101 3.94 10.16 0.27
CA TYR A 101 3.37 9.65 1.51
C TYR A 101 2.38 8.54 1.18
N ILE A 102 2.52 7.40 1.84
CA ILE A 102 1.70 6.21 1.64
C ILE A 102 1.06 5.88 2.97
N ASP A 103 -0.27 5.87 2.99
CA ASP A 103 -1.08 5.43 4.11
C ASP A 103 -1.97 4.28 3.64
N TYR A 104 -1.99 3.16 4.37
CA TYR A 104 -2.78 2.01 3.98
C TYR A 104 -3.32 1.22 5.16
N ASN A 105 -4.45 0.57 4.92
CA ASN A 105 -4.99 -0.49 5.74
C ASN A 105 -5.03 -1.79 4.94
N GLU A 106 -4.66 -2.89 5.58
CA GLU A 106 -4.54 -4.23 4.98
C GLU A 106 -5.25 -5.26 5.86
N TYR A 107 -5.94 -6.22 5.24
CA TYR A 107 -6.36 -7.42 5.93
C TYR A 107 -5.99 -8.68 5.15
N GLU A 108 -5.63 -9.72 5.86
CA GLU A 108 -5.27 -11.02 5.30
C GLU A 108 -6.11 -12.13 5.91
N THR A 109 -6.94 -12.74 5.08
CA THR A 109 -7.88 -13.78 5.53
C THR A 109 -7.19 -15.09 5.88
N GLY A 110 -6.09 -15.42 5.22
CA GLY A 110 -5.34 -16.67 5.44
C GLY A 110 -4.62 -16.73 6.79
N CYS A 111 -4.05 -15.64 7.23
CA CYS A 111 -3.38 -15.49 8.52
C CYS A 111 -4.25 -14.83 9.59
N MET A 112 -5.45 -14.36 9.23
CA MET A 112 -6.37 -13.67 10.12
C MET A 112 -5.72 -12.49 10.82
N PHE A 113 -5.11 -11.58 10.04
CA PHE A 113 -4.56 -10.34 10.58
C PHE A 113 -5.06 -9.10 9.82
N VAL A 114 -4.97 -7.96 10.48
CA VAL A 114 -5.10 -6.62 9.92
C VAL A 114 -3.82 -5.85 10.18
N ALA A 115 -3.47 -4.96 9.28
CA ALA A 115 -2.34 -4.04 9.44
C ALA A 115 -2.70 -2.64 8.96
N SER A 116 -2.12 -1.63 9.59
CA SER A 116 -2.13 -0.24 9.12
C SER A 116 -0.70 0.25 9.07
N GLY A 117 -0.31 0.90 7.99
CA GLY A 117 1.05 1.38 7.81
C GLY A 117 1.12 2.75 7.17
N GLU A 118 2.06 3.56 7.65
CA GLU A 118 2.44 4.83 7.06
C GLU A 118 3.89 4.77 6.62
N PHE A 119 4.15 5.14 5.37
CA PHE A 119 5.48 5.12 4.78
C PHE A 119 5.75 6.43 4.04
N THR A 120 7.02 6.77 3.95
CA THR A 120 7.50 7.85 3.10
C THR A 120 8.51 7.29 2.12
N VAL A 121 8.34 7.63 0.84
CA VAL A 121 9.33 7.39 -0.22
C VAL A 121 9.86 8.73 -0.67
N GLU A 122 11.16 8.96 -0.52
CA GLU A 122 11.83 10.21 -0.93
C GLU A 122 12.87 9.90 -2.00
N VAL A 123 12.96 10.76 -3.03
CA VAL A 123 14.07 10.72 -3.99
C VAL A 123 15.01 11.86 -3.72
N LYS A 124 16.25 11.53 -3.35
CA LYS A 124 17.28 12.49 -3.00
C LYS A 124 18.65 12.02 -3.42
N ASP A 125 19.42 12.90 -4.07
CA ASP A 125 20.76 12.61 -4.60
C ASP A 125 20.76 11.39 -5.54
N ASN A 126 19.72 11.28 -6.40
CA ASN A 126 19.44 10.15 -7.29
C ASN A 126 19.36 8.79 -6.56
N LYS A 127 18.79 8.79 -5.37
CA LYS A 127 18.51 7.58 -4.60
C LYS A 127 17.10 7.60 -4.07
N VAL A 128 16.43 6.47 -4.17
CA VAL A 128 15.15 6.24 -3.51
C VAL A 128 15.43 5.82 -2.07
N LEU A 129 14.75 6.46 -1.13
CA LEU A 129 14.81 6.15 0.29
C LEU A 129 13.40 5.82 0.76
N VAL A 130 13.23 4.66 1.39
CA VAL A 130 11.94 4.24 1.96
C VAL A 130 12.04 4.25 3.48
N GLU A 131 11.16 5.01 4.12
CA GLU A 131 11.06 5.09 5.57
C GLU A 131 9.68 4.60 6.03
N GLN A 132 9.67 3.68 6.97
CA GLN A 132 8.46 3.27 7.68
C GLN A 132 8.22 4.22 8.84
N CYS A 133 7.16 5.05 8.76
CA CYS A 133 6.80 6.03 9.78
C CYS A 133 6.02 5.37 10.93
N SER A 134 5.05 4.52 10.58
CA SER A 134 4.28 3.72 11.53
C SER A 134 3.91 2.35 10.96
N LEU A 135 3.67 1.38 11.80
CA LEU A 135 3.07 0.10 11.47
C LEU A 135 2.35 -0.47 12.70
N GLU A 136 1.06 -0.71 12.55
CA GLU A 136 0.24 -1.38 13.55
C GLU A 136 -0.28 -2.68 12.98
N GLU A 137 -0.30 -3.74 13.77
CA GLU A 137 -0.81 -5.06 13.37
C GLU A 137 -1.69 -5.62 14.48
N ASP A 138 -2.82 -6.22 14.11
CA ASP A 138 -3.74 -6.88 15.04
C ASP A 138 -4.37 -8.11 14.38
N LYS A 139 -5.12 -8.86 15.16
CA LYS A 139 -5.88 -10.01 14.65
C LYS A 139 -7.11 -9.55 13.88
N LEU A 140 -7.34 -10.15 12.72
CA LEU A 140 -8.59 -9.98 12.00
C LEU A 140 -9.73 -10.65 12.79
N ASN A 141 -10.67 -9.83 13.21
CA ASN A 141 -11.95 -10.23 13.81
C ASN A 141 -13.00 -9.18 13.43
N LYS A 142 -14.25 -9.40 13.80
CA LYS A 142 -15.34 -8.49 13.44
C LYS A 142 -15.14 -7.07 13.94
N GLU A 143 -14.59 -6.91 15.15
CA GLU A 143 -14.32 -5.59 15.74
C GLU A 143 -13.22 -4.85 14.99
N THR A 144 -12.07 -5.50 14.74
CA THR A 144 -10.95 -4.90 14.00
C THR A 144 -11.32 -4.64 12.54
N PHE A 145 -12.07 -5.54 11.88
CA PHE A 145 -12.55 -5.33 10.51
C PHE A 145 -13.39 -4.05 10.37
N VAL A 146 -14.31 -3.81 11.31
CA VAL A 146 -15.16 -2.61 11.29
C VAL A 146 -14.38 -1.37 11.71
N SER A 147 -13.61 -1.44 12.80
CA SER A 147 -12.89 -0.28 13.34
C SER A 147 -11.79 0.23 12.41
N TRP A 148 -11.21 -0.64 11.59
CA TRP A 148 -10.17 -0.30 10.60
C TRP A 148 -10.76 0.10 9.23
N GLY A 149 -12.09 0.13 9.12
CA GLY A 149 -12.78 0.66 7.93
C GLY A 149 -12.84 -0.29 6.74
N PHE A 150 -12.62 -1.60 6.92
CA PHE A 150 -12.71 -2.58 5.83
C PHE A 150 -14.14 -2.87 5.40
N GLY A 151 -15.12 -2.65 6.28
CA GLY A 151 -16.53 -2.84 5.99
C GLY A 151 -17.39 -2.83 7.24
N SER A 152 -18.65 -3.18 7.07
CA SER A 152 -19.64 -3.32 8.16
C SER A 152 -19.52 -4.69 8.85
N ALA A 153 -20.12 -4.80 10.03
CA ALA A 153 -20.26 -6.07 10.73
C ALA A 153 -21.03 -7.13 9.91
N TYR A 154 -22.00 -6.70 9.10
CA TYR A 154 -22.75 -7.56 8.20
C TYR A 154 -21.86 -8.13 7.08
N GLU A 155 -21.04 -7.30 6.45
CA GLU A 155 -20.10 -7.74 5.42
C GLU A 155 -19.07 -8.71 5.98
N TYR A 156 -18.59 -8.48 7.22
CA TYR A 156 -17.74 -9.46 7.90
C TYR A 156 -18.42 -10.82 8.04
N ASP A 157 -19.68 -10.84 8.50
CA ASP A 157 -20.46 -12.08 8.68
C ASP A 157 -20.73 -12.78 7.34
N GLU A 158 -20.98 -12.03 6.25
CA GLU A 158 -21.11 -12.61 4.90
C GLU A 158 -19.79 -13.23 4.39
N MET A 159 -18.66 -12.59 4.69
CA MET A 159 -17.34 -13.05 4.22
C MET A 159 -16.80 -14.21 5.05
N PHE A 160 -17.00 -14.20 6.36
CA PHE A 160 -16.35 -15.13 7.30
C PHE A 160 -17.34 -16.03 8.04
N GLY A 161 -18.63 -15.78 7.94
CA GLY A 161 -19.70 -16.51 8.65
C GLY A 161 -19.90 -16.04 10.10
N ASP A 162 -21.03 -16.46 10.67
CA ASP A 162 -21.37 -16.19 12.09
C ASP A 162 -20.53 -17.04 13.07
N ASP A 163 -19.57 -17.82 12.57
CA ASP A 163 -18.95 -18.89 13.34
C ASP A 163 -17.72 -18.40 14.11
N GLU A 164 -17.82 -18.51 15.44
CA GLU A 164 -16.69 -18.65 16.35
C GLU A 164 -15.81 -19.89 16.03
N GLU A 165 -16.18 -20.73 15.05
CA GLU A 165 -15.52 -21.95 14.62
C GLU A 165 -15.07 -21.91 13.16
N TRP A 166 -14.13 -21.03 12.82
CA TRP A 166 -13.37 -21.20 11.58
C TRP A 166 -12.47 -22.44 11.70
N PRO A 167 -12.47 -23.37 10.69
CA PRO A 167 -11.85 -24.70 10.83
C PRO A 167 -10.32 -24.71 10.92
N PHE A 168 -9.66 -23.59 10.90
CA PHE A 168 -8.21 -23.49 11.08
C PHE A 168 -7.85 -22.90 12.45
N ARG A 169 -8.19 -23.63 13.53
CA ARG A 169 -7.51 -23.39 14.80
C ARG A 169 -6.01 -23.54 14.57
N SER A 170 -5.29 -22.45 14.71
CA SER A 170 -3.86 -22.43 14.75
C SER A 170 -3.37 -23.54 15.70
N SER A 171 -2.70 -24.55 15.16
CA SER A 171 -1.86 -25.39 16.01
C SER A 171 -0.87 -24.46 16.71
N SER A 172 -1.05 -24.28 18.00
CA SER A 172 -0.15 -23.51 18.84
C SER A 172 1.29 -23.98 18.62
N PHE A 173 2.08 -23.16 17.92
CA PHE A 173 3.53 -23.31 17.89
C PHE A 173 4.06 -22.90 19.25
N THR A 174 4.07 -23.81 20.18
CA THR A 174 4.84 -23.68 21.42
C THR A 174 6.31 -23.82 21.03
N ALA A 175 7.01 -22.69 20.96
CA ALA A 175 8.45 -22.69 20.87
C ALA A 175 9.01 -23.41 22.11
N LYS A 176 9.52 -24.63 21.94
CA LYS A 176 10.29 -25.32 22.98
C LYS A 176 11.60 -24.57 23.15
N SER A 177 11.73 -23.82 24.24
CA SER A 177 12.99 -23.28 24.72
C SER A 177 13.94 -24.51 24.98
N LYS A 178 15.00 -24.57 24.18
CA LYS A 178 16.12 -25.48 24.52
C LYS A 178 16.92 -24.81 25.62
N LYS A 179 16.97 -25.51 26.77
CA LYS A 179 17.96 -25.30 27.83
C LYS A 179 19.34 -25.70 27.34
#